data_35afc7b886fedde4c6361d6fe6d1bf06
#
_entry.id   35afc7b886fedde4c6361d6fe6d1bf06
#
_cell.length_a   1.000
_cell.length_b   1.000
_cell.length_c   1.000
_cell.angle_alpha   90.00
_cell.angle_beta   90.00
_cell.angle_gamma   90.00
#
_symmetry.space_group_name_H-M   'P 1'
#
loop_
_entity.id
_entity.type
_entity.pdbx_description
1 polymer ?
#
loop_
_entity_poly.entity_id
_entity_poly.type
_entity_poly.pdbx_seq_one_letter_code
_entity_poly.pdbx_strand_id
1 'polypeptide(L)' 'MCLSFPAKVVQIDDMVVFVDYGNNHIEPVINSSGQELKEGDYVVVSYGMIISKISEDEFKEMINYELELKRVVEDSNQFF' A
#
# COMPACT_ATOMS: atom_id res chain seq x y z
N MET A 1 -15.77 7.00 -1.79
CA MET A 1 -14.34 7.36 -1.87
C MET A 1 -13.51 6.11 -1.63
N CYS A 2 -12.64 5.80 -2.56
CA CYS A 2 -11.79 4.63 -2.42
C CYS A 2 -10.50 5.00 -1.70
N LEU A 3 -10.31 4.40 -0.53
CA LEU A 3 -9.06 4.52 0.20
C LEU A 3 -8.17 3.35 -0.19
N SER A 4 -7.14 3.62 -0.98
CA SER A 4 -6.21 2.59 -1.40
C SER A 4 -4.80 2.98 -0.94
N PHE A 5 -4.06 1.97 -0.50
CA PHE A 5 -2.73 2.16 0.05
C PHE A 5 -1.73 1.26 -0.66
N PRO A 6 -0.57 1.81 -1.07
CA PRO A 6 0.48 0.96 -1.60
C PRO A 6 1.15 0.18 -0.47
N ALA A 7 1.51 -1.05 -0.76
CA ALA A 7 2.16 -1.91 0.23
C ALA A 7 3.08 -2.91 -0.46
N LYS A 8 4.02 -3.46 0.30
CA LYS A 8 4.96 -4.46 -0.19
C LYS A 8 4.62 -5.81 0.43
N VAL A 9 4.56 -6.83 -0.39
CA VAL A 9 4.29 -8.19 0.08
C VAL A 9 5.52 -8.72 0.81
N VAL A 10 5.36 -9.12 2.07
CA VAL A 10 6.45 -9.66 2.87
C VAL A 10 6.30 -11.15 3.15
N GLN A 11 5.08 -11.68 3.10
CA GLN A 11 4.83 -13.10 3.32
C GLN A 11 3.52 -13.48 2.67
N ILE A 12 3.45 -14.69 2.12
CA ILE A 12 2.23 -15.20 1.49
C ILE A 12 1.86 -16.51 2.19
N ASP A 13 0.62 -16.60 2.65
CA ASP A 13 0.08 -17.80 3.29
C ASP A 13 -1.28 -18.09 2.64
N ASP A 14 -1.24 -18.84 1.53
CA ASP A 14 -2.41 -19.22 0.73
C ASP A 14 -3.18 -17.98 0.26
N MET A 15 -4.40 -17.76 0.70
CA MET A 15 -5.18 -16.59 0.30
C MET A 15 -4.86 -15.35 1.14
N VAL A 16 -4.21 -15.53 2.26
CA VAL A 16 -3.84 -14.42 3.14
C VAL A 16 -2.42 -13.98 2.79
N VAL A 17 -2.26 -12.67 2.59
CA VAL A 17 -0.97 -12.09 2.25
C VAL A 17 -0.63 -11.06 3.31
N PHE A 18 0.57 -11.15 3.86
CA PHE A 18 1.05 -10.16 4.81
C PHE A 18 1.80 -9.08 4.05
N VAL A 19 1.37 -7.85 4.24
CA VAL A 19 1.93 -6.70 3.53
C VAL A 19 2.44 -5.67 4.52
N ASP A 20 3.49 -4.97 4.10
CA ASP A 20 4.11 -3.91 4.89
C ASP A 20 3.73 -2.57 4.27
N TYR A 21 3.02 -1.74 5.02
CA TYR A 21 2.62 -0.40 4.59
C TYR A 21 3.72 0.63 4.79
N GLY A 22 4.81 0.23 5.41
CA GLY A 22 5.92 1.12 5.74
C GLY A 22 6.16 1.14 7.25
N ASN A 23 7.40 1.44 7.65
CA ASN A 23 7.78 1.51 9.06
C ASN A 23 7.49 0.23 9.85
N ASN A 24 7.64 -0.92 9.19
CA ASN A 24 7.39 -2.24 9.79
C ASN A 24 5.93 -2.44 10.21
N HIS A 25 5.01 -1.70 9.61
CA HIS A 25 3.58 -1.88 9.87
C HIS A 25 3.06 -2.99 8.96
N ILE A 26 3.04 -4.21 9.48
CA ILE A 26 2.67 -5.40 8.71
C ILE A 26 1.25 -5.81 9.08
N GLU A 27 0.40 -6.02 8.07
CA GLU A 27 -0.97 -6.44 8.29
C GLU A 27 -1.36 -7.57 7.33
N PRO A 28 -2.25 -8.46 7.77
CA PRO A 28 -2.78 -9.49 6.87
C PRO A 28 -3.87 -8.89 5.98
N VAL A 29 -3.82 -9.23 4.70
CA VAL A 29 -4.84 -8.81 3.74
C VAL A 29 -5.18 -10.01 2.85
N ILE A 30 -6.31 -9.93 2.16
CA ILE A 30 -6.76 -11.02 1.29
C ILE A 30 -6.41 -10.68 -0.15
N ASN A 31 -5.85 -11.66 -0.86
CA ASN A 31 -5.56 -11.49 -2.27
C ASN A 31 -6.83 -11.73 -3.07
N SER A 32 -7.54 -10.66 -3.39
CA SER A 32 -8.76 -10.71 -4.18
C SER A 32 -8.54 -10.32 -5.64
N SER A 33 -7.29 -10.01 -6.01
CA SER A 33 -6.97 -9.58 -7.36
C SER A 33 -7.00 -10.70 -8.39
N GLY A 34 -6.89 -11.95 -7.94
CA GLY A 34 -6.77 -13.09 -8.83
C GLY A 34 -5.39 -13.23 -9.45
N GLN A 35 -4.47 -12.37 -9.11
CA GLN A 35 -3.11 -12.42 -9.63
C GLN A 35 -2.20 -13.20 -8.69
N GLU A 36 -1.22 -13.88 -9.28
CA GLU A 36 -0.21 -14.58 -8.49
C GLU A 36 0.79 -13.59 -7.93
N LEU A 37 0.98 -13.63 -6.62
CA LEU A 37 1.88 -12.73 -5.93
C LEU A 37 3.08 -13.47 -5.38
N LYS A 38 4.18 -12.73 -5.21
CA LYS A 38 5.41 -13.27 -4.62
C LYS A 38 5.91 -12.30 -3.55
N GLU A 39 6.72 -12.80 -2.65
CA GLU A 39 7.37 -11.96 -1.67
C GLU A 39 8.22 -10.90 -2.38
N GLY A 40 8.09 -9.66 -1.94
CA GLY A 40 8.78 -8.54 -2.56
C GLY A 40 7.96 -7.82 -3.62
N ASP A 41 6.80 -8.34 -4.00
CA ASP A 41 5.92 -7.65 -4.94
C ASP A 41 5.27 -6.45 -4.29
N TYR A 42 4.89 -5.47 -5.11
CA TYR A 42 4.19 -4.28 -4.66
C TYR A 42 2.74 -4.35 -5.09
N VAL A 43 1.84 -3.99 -4.19
CA VAL A 43 0.41 -4.11 -4.43
C VAL A 43 -0.33 -2.88 -3.91
N VAL A 44 -1.55 -2.70 -4.38
CA VAL A 44 -2.47 -1.68 -3.85
C VAL A 44 -3.53 -2.39 -3.04
N VAL A 45 -3.71 -1.95 -1.80
CA VAL A 45 -4.65 -2.56 -0.85
C VAL A 45 -5.77 -1.57 -0.58
N SER A 46 -7.01 -2.05 -0.60
CA SER A 46 -8.19 -1.26 -0.25
C SER A 46 -9.13 -2.13 0.57
N TYR A 47 -9.56 -1.60 1.72
CA TYR A 47 -10.49 -2.31 2.62
C TYR A 47 -10.01 -3.71 3.03
N GLY A 48 -8.69 -3.83 3.25
CA GLY A 48 -8.11 -5.12 3.66
C GLY A 48 -7.96 -6.13 2.55
N MET A 49 -8.12 -5.72 1.29
CA MET A 49 -8.02 -6.61 0.12
C MET A 49 -7.05 -6.04 -0.89
N ILE A 50 -6.29 -6.94 -1.52
CA ILE A 50 -5.40 -6.56 -2.60
C ILE A 50 -6.23 -6.42 -3.86
N ILE A 51 -6.23 -5.21 -4.44
CA ILE A 51 -7.01 -4.94 -5.64
C ILE A 51 -6.20 -5.03 -6.92
N SER A 52 -4.90 -4.77 -6.85
CA SER A 52 -4.04 -4.89 -8.02
C SER A 52 -2.57 -4.98 -7.61
N LYS A 53 -1.77 -5.51 -8.56
CA LYS A 53 -0.32 -5.55 -8.43
C LYS A 53 0.25 -4.37 -9.20
N ILE A 54 1.22 -3.70 -8.62
CA ILE A 54 1.86 -2.54 -9.26
C ILE A 54 3.36 -2.76 -9.38
N SER A 55 4.01 -1.94 -10.21
CA SER A 55 5.45 -1.99 -10.37
C SER A 55 6.14 -1.24 -9.24
N GLU A 56 7.45 -1.50 -9.07
CA GLU A 56 8.23 -0.79 -8.07
C GLU A 56 8.22 0.73 -8.32
N ASP A 57 8.27 1.14 -9.58
CA ASP A 57 8.25 2.56 -9.93
C ASP A 57 6.92 3.20 -9.55
N GLU A 58 5.81 2.52 -9.80
CA GLU A 58 4.50 3.00 -9.40
C GLU A 58 4.37 3.10 -7.89
N PHE A 59 4.92 2.12 -7.19
CA PHE A 59 4.91 2.12 -5.73
C PHE A 59 5.66 3.33 -5.18
N LYS A 60 6.84 3.63 -5.72
CA LYS A 60 7.63 4.78 -5.30
C LYS A 60 6.92 6.09 -5.58
N GLU A 61 6.26 6.21 -6.72
CA GLU A 61 5.49 7.40 -7.05
C GLU A 61 4.33 7.61 -6.08
N MET A 62 3.62 6.56 -5.73
CA MET A 62 2.49 6.65 -4.81
C MET A 62 2.95 7.07 -3.42
N ILE A 63 4.06 6.54 -2.94
CA ILE A 63 4.59 6.91 -1.64
C ILE A 63 5.06 8.37 -1.63
N ASN A 64 5.75 8.80 -2.67
CA ASN A 64 6.18 10.19 -2.77
C ASN A 64 5.00 11.15 -2.81
N TYR A 65 3.95 10.78 -3.52
CA TYR A 65 2.74 11.59 -3.59
C TYR A 65 2.09 11.72 -2.21
N GLU A 66 2.01 10.64 -1.45
CA GLU A 66 1.46 10.69 -0.10
C GLU A 66 2.29 11.59 0.82
N LEU A 67 3.61 11.51 0.71
CA LEU A 67 4.49 12.34 1.52
C LEU A 67 4.30 13.82 1.19
N GLU A 68 4.13 14.16 -0.09
CA GLU A 68 3.88 15.54 -0.49
C GLU A 68 2.54 16.05 0.01
N LEU A 69 1.50 15.23 -0.08
CA LEU A 69 0.18 15.58 0.44
C LEU A 69 0.21 15.81 1.95
N LYS A 70 0.92 14.96 2.66
CA LYS A 70 1.05 15.06 4.09
C LYS A 70 1.76 16.36 4.48
N ARG A 71 2.77 16.74 3.73
CA ARG A 71 3.49 18.00 3.97
C ARG A 71 2.57 19.20 3.76
N VAL A 72 1.79 19.19 2.69
CA VAL A 72 0.86 20.28 2.40
C VAL A 72 -0.21 20.41 3.50
N VAL A 73 -0.73 19.29 3.98
CA VAL A 73 -1.72 19.30 5.06
C VAL A 73 -1.12 19.85 6.35
N GLU A 74 0.09 19.46 6.69
CA GLU A 74 0.76 19.96 7.88
C GLU A 74 1.00 21.46 7.79
N ASP A 75 1.45 21.97 6.63
CA ASP A 75 1.63 23.39 6.42
C ASP A 75 0.32 24.14 6.53
N SER A 76 -0.76 23.59 5.98
CA SER A 76 -2.08 24.20 6.08
C SER A 76 -2.57 24.31 7.52
N ASN A 77 -2.25 23.33 8.35
CA ASN A 77 -2.65 23.33 9.74
C ASN A 77 -2.01 24.45 10.55
N GLN A 78 -0.89 24.96 10.08
CA GLN A 78 -0.20 26.07 10.77
C GLN A 78 -0.91 27.41 10.63
N PHE A 79 -1.85 27.50 9.71
CA PHE A 79 -2.60 28.73 9.48
C PHE A 79 -3.90 28.80 10.27
N PHE A 80 -4.21 27.78 11.01
CA PHE A 80 -5.42 27.74 11.82
C PHE A 80 -5.07 27.76 13.34
#